data_d63a9c2c9c8fc5e90b51f3c0f6d4e68c
#
_entry.id   d63a9c2c9c8fc5e90b51f3c0f6d4e68c
#
_cell.length_a   1.000
_cell.length_b   1.000
_cell.length_c   1.000
_cell.angle_alpha   90.00
_cell.angle_beta   90.00
_cell.angle_gamma   90.00
#
_symmetry.space_group_name_H-M   'P 1'
#
loop_
_entity.id
_entity.type
_entity.pdbx_description
1 polymer ?
#
loop_
_entity_poly.entity_id
_entity_poly.type
_entity_poly.pdbx_seq_one_letter_code
_entity_poly.pdbx_strand_id
1 'polypeptide(L)'
;MEGGQRTSLPLLRGAPTLGVPTAGVARIATLAALLRPAQLQLGARACRREPLDAVLGWGNKPSAERAAQLARRRGVPLWRCEDGFVRSLGLGVDGPPLSLVLDDLGIYYDASGPSRLEALIAAAPEPAERERAGALQRLWCQERLSKYNGGPESSPPLEPFVLVVDQTAGDLSIRGGLADGGRFQQMLRSALAEHPLHTVVVKIHPEVARGRRRGHFQPADLDEPRVRICADGGHPAALLERADAVYVVTSQLGFEALLWGRPVHCFGMPFYAGWGLSHDRLAPPQRRRGGSDLAQLIHATLIAYPTYLDPHRGEACSPERLMAVLGLQQRRRRELPPRIEAFGFKPWKQPILRRFLAGSQVRFRRRQASPHPWAQACAIWGRDPGLGVAQRQHHPEPPALLRLEDGFLRSVGLGANLIAPVSWVVDRRGIYYDAGAPSDLELLLADHPFSEAERRRGAALRQRLLEAALTKYNLPAQPWHRPPQATRVVLVPGQVESDASIRYGAGSLRTNRALLEAVRAAEPEAWILYKPHPDVVAGLRPERGDGFDPRALCDEVVTAAAIDSLYDAVDAVHVLTSLAGFEALLRGREVHTWGLPFYAGWGLSHD
;
A
#
# COMPACT_ATOMS: atom_id res chain seq x y z
N MET A 1 -1.16 -12.06 18.16
CA MET A 1 -1.68 -13.40 17.84
C MET A 1 -1.74 -13.51 16.32
N GLU A 2 -0.66 -13.98 15.70
CA GLU A 2 -0.59 -14.28 14.26
C GLU A 2 -0.62 -15.79 14.08
N GLY A 3 -1.72 -16.40 14.46
CA GLY A 3 -2.12 -17.73 14.00
C GLY A 3 -2.89 -17.59 12.70
N GLY A 4 -2.26 -17.04 11.65
CA GLY A 4 -2.85 -16.94 10.33
C GLY A 4 -3.06 -18.34 9.78
N GLN A 5 -4.26 -18.88 9.91
CA GLN A 5 -4.69 -20.02 9.12
C GLN A 5 -4.45 -19.65 7.64
N ARG A 6 -3.44 -20.28 7.05
CA ARG A 6 -3.20 -20.28 5.60
C ARG A 6 -4.43 -20.97 4.98
N THR A 7 -5.41 -20.19 4.58
CA THR A 7 -6.57 -20.68 3.83
C THR A 7 -6.11 -21.00 2.41
N SER A 8 -5.53 -22.20 2.23
CA SER A 8 -5.42 -22.75 0.89
C SER A 8 -6.81 -23.12 0.40
N LEU A 9 -7.14 -22.73 -0.84
CA LEU A 9 -8.39 -23.19 -1.47
C LEU A 9 -8.51 -24.71 -1.33
N PRO A 10 -9.73 -25.23 -1.08
CA PRO A 10 -9.94 -26.69 -1.01
C PRO A 10 -9.37 -27.42 -2.24
N LEU A 11 -9.46 -26.84 -3.43
CA LEU A 11 -8.90 -27.35 -4.67
C LEU A 11 -7.36 -27.51 -4.67
N LEU A 12 -6.64 -26.76 -3.82
CA LEU A 12 -5.19 -26.84 -3.73
C LEU A 12 -4.69 -27.74 -2.60
N ARG A 13 -5.60 -28.36 -1.85
CA ARG A 13 -5.24 -29.33 -0.82
C ARG A 13 -4.59 -30.57 -1.47
N GLY A 14 -3.52 -31.07 -0.87
CA GLY A 14 -2.75 -32.19 -1.43
C GLY A 14 -1.71 -31.79 -2.50
N ALA A 15 -1.48 -30.49 -2.71
CA ALA A 15 -0.47 -29.96 -3.63
C ALA A 15 -0.58 -30.51 -5.08
N PRO A 16 -1.72 -30.30 -5.78
CA PRO A 16 -1.95 -30.87 -7.10
C PRO A 16 -0.93 -30.36 -8.13
N THR A 17 -0.64 -31.17 -9.14
CA THR A 17 0.17 -30.80 -10.30
C THR A 17 -0.70 -30.22 -11.39
N LEU A 18 -0.57 -28.92 -11.66
CA LEU A 18 -1.40 -28.18 -12.58
C LEU A 18 -0.66 -27.87 -13.90
N GLY A 19 -1.24 -28.25 -15.01
CA GLY A 19 -0.72 -27.92 -16.34
C GLY A 19 -1.13 -26.50 -16.76
N VAL A 20 -0.18 -25.68 -17.17
CA VAL A 20 -0.40 -24.31 -17.67
C VAL A 20 0.09 -24.24 -19.13
N PRO A 21 -0.71 -24.66 -20.11
CA PRO A 21 -0.24 -24.81 -21.49
C PRO A 21 -0.09 -23.50 -22.26
N THR A 22 -0.73 -22.40 -21.80
CA THR A 22 -0.81 -21.13 -22.53
C THR A 22 0.21 -20.13 -22.02
N ALA A 23 0.98 -19.53 -22.94
CA ALA A 23 2.04 -18.58 -22.59
C ALA A 23 1.54 -17.33 -21.83
N GLY A 24 0.31 -16.88 -22.11
CA GLY A 24 -0.28 -15.73 -21.41
C GLY A 24 -0.43 -15.98 -19.92
N VAL A 25 -0.95 -17.13 -19.53
CA VAL A 25 -1.10 -17.54 -18.13
C VAL A 25 0.26 -17.85 -17.50
N ALA A 26 1.12 -18.58 -18.19
CA ALA A 26 2.44 -18.96 -17.69
C ALA A 26 3.36 -17.76 -17.38
N ARG A 27 3.13 -16.60 -18.02
CA ARG A 27 3.89 -15.36 -17.79
C ARG A 27 3.39 -14.51 -16.63
N ILE A 28 2.31 -14.88 -15.97
CA ILE A 28 1.83 -14.13 -14.79
C ILE A 28 2.84 -14.33 -13.66
N ALA A 29 3.57 -13.28 -13.33
CA ALA A 29 4.68 -13.34 -12.37
C ALA A 29 4.28 -13.84 -10.98
N THR A 30 3.04 -13.59 -10.57
CA THR A 30 2.49 -14.01 -9.27
C THR A 30 1.81 -15.37 -9.27
N LEU A 31 1.67 -16.02 -10.44
CA LEU A 31 0.88 -17.25 -10.58
C LEU A 31 1.32 -18.35 -9.62
N ALA A 32 2.62 -18.66 -9.61
CA ALA A 32 3.16 -19.73 -8.76
C ALA A 32 2.97 -19.46 -7.26
N ALA A 33 3.10 -18.20 -6.85
CA ALA A 33 2.90 -17.82 -5.46
C ALA A 33 1.42 -17.87 -5.03
N LEU A 34 0.50 -17.44 -5.92
CA LEU A 34 -0.95 -17.49 -5.70
C LEU A 34 -1.51 -18.92 -5.65
N LEU A 35 -0.90 -19.85 -6.38
CA LEU A 35 -1.37 -21.24 -6.48
C LEU A 35 -0.64 -22.20 -5.53
N ARG A 36 0.25 -21.73 -4.66
CA ARG A 36 0.85 -22.61 -3.64
C ARG A 36 -0.24 -23.27 -2.76
N PRO A 37 -0.10 -24.58 -2.44
CA PRO A 37 1.08 -25.46 -2.63
C PRO A 37 1.15 -26.21 -3.96
N ALA A 38 0.27 -25.93 -4.94
CA ALA A 38 0.27 -26.63 -6.22
C ALA A 38 1.61 -26.56 -6.95
N GLN A 39 1.95 -27.62 -7.68
CA GLN A 39 3.09 -27.66 -8.60
C GLN A 39 2.63 -27.26 -10.00
N LEU A 40 3.40 -26.44 -10.70
CA LEU A 40 3.03 -25.93 -12.01
C LEU A 40 3.92 -26.51 -13.12
N GLN A 41 3.30 -27.14 -14.10
CA GLN A 41 3.92 -27.55 -15.36
C GLN A 41 3.67 -26.49 -16.43
N LEU A 42 4.68 -25.66 -16.69
CA LEU A 42 4.54 -24.50 -17.58
C LEU A 42 4.86 -24.82 -19.03
N GLY A 43 3.98 -24.45 -19.93
CA GLY A 43 4.13 -24.58 -21.36
C GLY A 43 3.59 -25.91 -21.91
N ALA A 44 3.20 -25.89 -23.19
CA ALA A 44 2.51 -27.02 -23.84
C ALA A 44 3.35 -28.30 -23.89
N ARG A 45 4.69 -28.22 -23.93
CA ARG A 45 5.58 -29.39 -23.99
C ARG A 45 5.62 -30.11 -22.63
N ALA A 46 5.81 -29.40 -21.54
CA ALA A 46 5.79 -29.97 -20.19
C ALA A 46 4.42 -30.59 -19.89
N CYS A 47 3.34 -29.85 -20.14
CA CYS A 47 1.97 -30.33 -19.92
C CYS A 47 1.59 -31.59 -20.71
N ARG A 48 2.32 -31.95 -21.80
CA ARG A 48 2.09 -33.20 -22.55
C ARG A 48 2.84 -34.40 -21.98
N ARG A 49 3.94 -34.18 -21.27
CA ARG A 49 4.87 -35.22 -20.81
C ARG A 49 4.69 -35.60 -19.35
N GLU A 50 4.53 -34.57 -18.52
CA GLU A 50 4.47 -34.75 -17.07
C GLU A 50 3.06 -35.18 -16.60
N PRO A 51 2.93 -35.91 -15.49
CA PRO A 51 1.66 -36.18 -14.84
C PRO A 51 0.94 -34.88 -14.45
N LEU A 52 -0.38 -34.88 -14.60
CA LEU A 52 -1.21 -33.71 -14.26
C LEU A 52 -2.46 -34.15 -13.52
N ASP A 53 -2.85 -33.40 -12.50
CA ASP A 53 -4.13 -33.53 -11.80
C ASP A 53 -5.22 -32.68 -12.47
N ALA A 54 -4.85 -31.51 -13.04
CA ALA A 54 -5.75 -30.68 -13.82
C ALA A 54 -4.99 -29.80 -14.81
N VAL A 55 -5.71 -29.21 -15.78
CA VAL A 55 -5.17 -28.21 -16.72
C VAL A 55 -5.83 -26.88 -16.46
N LEU A 56 -5.04 -25.77 -16.38
CA LEU A 56 -5.53 -24.41 -16.18
C LEU A 56 -5.84 -23.71 -17.51
N GLY A 57 -7.03 -23.11 -17.60
CA GLY A 57 -7.43 -22.17 -18.64
C GLY A 57 -7.84 -20.83 -18.06
N TRP A 58 -7.58 -19.72 -18.78
CA TRP A 58 -8.00 -18.39 -18.33
C TRP A 58 -9.45 -18.12 -18.75
N GLY A 59 -10.36 -18.14 -17.78
CA GLY A 59 -11.79 -17.94 -17.97
C GLY A 59 -12.34 -18.68 -19.19
N ASN A 60 -13.16 -17.98 -19.96
CA ASN A 60 -13.71 -18.45 -21.25
C ASN A 60 -13.01 -17.80 -22.47
N LYS A 61 -11.78 -17.28 -22.32
CA LYS A 61 -11.02 -16.72 -23.44
C LYS A 61 -10.72 -17.78 -24.51
N PRO A 62 -10.53 -17.39 -25.78
CA PRO A 62 -10.17 -18.35 -26.84
C PRO A 62 -8.92 -19.20 -26.53
N SER A 63 -7.99 -18.68 -25.73
CA SER A 63 -6.83 -19.43 -25.25
C SER A 63 -7.20 -20.58 -24.30
N ALA A 64 -8.31 -20.48 -23.57
CA ALA A 64 -8.79 -21.53 -22.67
C ALA A 64 -9.27 -22.78 -23.45
N GLU A 65 -9.71 -22.62 -24.71
CA GLU A 65 -10.07 -23.78 -25.54
C GLU A 65 -8.87 -24.70 -25.81
N ARG A 66 -7.67 -24.13 -25.94
CA ARG A 66 -6.43 -24.95 -26.06
C ARG A 66 -6.15 -25.73 -24.76
N ALA A 67 -6.42 -25.14 -23.63
CA ALA A 67 -6.31 -25.80 -22.32
C ALA A 67 -7.37 -26.92 -22.20
N ALA A 68 -8.61 -26.66 -22.63
CA ALA A 68 -9.70 -27.63 -22.64
C ALA A 68 -9.39 -28.84 -23.54
N GLN A 69 -8.84 -28.60 -24.75
CA GLN A 69 -8.43 -29.69 -25.65
C GLN A 69 -7.32 -30.54 -25.03
N LEU A 70 -6.36 -29.91 -24.34
CA LEU A 70 -5.30 -30.65 -23.66
C LEU A 70 -5.86 -31.48 -22.49
N ALA A 71 -6.75 -30.89 -21.67
CA ALA A 71 -7.40 -31.58 -20.56
C ALA A 71 -8.15 -32.82 -21.04
N ARG A 72 -8.96 -32.71 -22.12
CA ARG A 72 -9.64 -33.85 -22.75
C ARG A 72 -8.67 -34.93 -23.22
N ARG A 73 -7.58 -34.55 -23.90
CA ARG A 73 -6.56 -35.52 -24.40
C ARG A 73 -5.81 -36.22 -23.27
N ARG A 74 -5.66 -35.56 -22.12
CA ARG A 74 -4.97 -36.12 -20.95
C ARG A 74 -5.91 -36.87 -20.00
N GLY A 75 -7.23 -36.79 -20.21
CA GLY A 75 -8.21 -37.39 -19.31
C GLY A 75 -8.27 -36.74 -17.93
N VAL A 76 -7.88 -35.45 -17.80
CA VAL A 76 -7.88 -34.72 -16.55
C VAL A 76 -8.85 -33.54 -16.62
N PRO A 77 -9.34 -33.01 -15.47
CA PRO A 77 -10.26 -31.88 -15.45
C PRO A 77 -9.62 -30.58 -15.98
N LEU A 78 -10.46 -29.72 -16.56
CA LEU A 78 -10.13 -28.35 -16.85
C LEU A 78 -10.54 -27.48 -15.65
N TRP A 79 -9.59 -26.79 -15.05
CA TRP A 79 -9.88 -25.73 -14.09
C TRP A 79 -9.74 -24.38 -14.77
N ARG A 80 -10.66 -23.46 -14.47
CA ARG A 80 -10.58 -22.09 -14.95
C ARG A 80 -10.03 -21.19 -13.88
N CYS A 81 -9.17 -20.27 -14.28
CA CYS A 81 -8.67 -19.20 -13.39
C CYS A 81 -8.98 -17.83 -13.98
N GLU A 82 -9.14 -16.85 -13.12
CA GLU A 82 -9.38 -15.45 -13.49
C GLU A 82 -8.85 -14.53 -12.38
N ASP A 83 -8.72 -13.22 -12.66
CA ASP A 83 -8.41 -12.21 -11.65
C ASP A 83 -9.42 -12.30 -10.50
N GLY A 84 -8.94 -12.18 -9.26
CA GLY A 84 -9.82 -12.05 -8.10
C GLY A 84 -10.46 -10.66 -8.00
N PHE A 85 -11.38 -10.50 -7.06
CA PHE A 85 -12.22 -9.31 -6.93
C PHE A 85 -11.49 -8.09 -6.34
N VAL A 86 -10.39 -8.31 -5.62
CA VAL A 86 -9.41 -7.30 -5.18
C VAL A 86 -8.11 -7.58 -5.92
N ARG A 87 -7.90 -6.98 -7.08
CA ARG A 87 -6.85 -7.42 -7.98
C ARG A 87 -5.48 -6.78 -7.70
N SER A 88 -5.43 -5.47 -7.67
CA SER A 88 -4.15 -4.75 -7.62
C SER A 88 -4.34 -3.26 -7.35
N LEU A 89 -3.23 -2.56 -7.18
CA LEU A 89 -3.25 -1.10 -7.09
C LEU A 89 -3.51 -0.47 -8.47
N GLY A 90 -2.72 -0.84 -9.50
CA GLY A 90 -2.91 -0.35 -10.88
C GLY A 90 -3.91 -1.18 -11.69
N LEU A 91 -4.15 -0.78 -12.93
CA LEU A 91 -4.95 -1.56 -13.89
C LEU A 91 -4.25 -2.86 -14.26
N GLY A 92 -4.99 -3.80 -14.86
CA GLY A 92 -4.47 -5.10 -15.23
C GLY A 92 -3.21 -5.11 -16.11
N VAL A 93 -3.04 -4.07 -16.93
CA VAL A 93 -1.85 -3.87 -17.77
C VAL A 93 -0.65 -3.31 -17.02
N ASP A 94 -0.86 -2.74 -15.82
CA ASP A 94 0.17 -2.04 -15.05
C ASP A 94 0.90 -2.97 -14.06
N GLY A 95 0.43 -4.21 -13.89
CA GLY A 95 1.07 -5.17 -12.99
C GLY A 95 0.34 -6.50 -12.85
N PRO A 96 0.99 -7.50 -12.24
CA PRO A 96 0.40 -8.82 -12.04
C PRO A 96 -0.75 -8.76 -11.01
N PRO A 97 -1.68 -9.74 -11.06
CA PRO A 97 -2.73 -9.87 -10.07
C PRO A 97 -2.15 -10.24 -8.70
N LEU A 98 -2.75 -9.67 -7.65
CA LEU A 98 -2.47 -10.01 -6.24
C LEU A 98 -3.55 -10.94 -5.66
N SER A 99 -4.58 -11.23 -6.44
CA SER A 99 -5.58 -12.25 -6.14
C SER A 99 -5.99 -13.00 -7.41
N LEU A 100 -6.34 -14.24 -7.24
CA LEU A 100 -6.76 -15.14 -8.31
C LEU A 100 -7.91 -16.03 -7.82
N VAL A 101 -8.85 -16.36 -8.70
CA VAL A 101 -9.87 -17.38 -8.44
C VAL A 101 -9.59 -18.63 -9.24
N LEU A 102 -9.97 -19.79 -8.68
CA LEU A 102 -9.96 -21.08 -9.35
C LEU A 102 -11.36 -21.67 -9.33
N ASP A 103 -11.80 -22.20 -10.46
CA ASP A 103 -13.10 -22.81 -10.62
C ASP A 103 -12.97 -24.13 -11.39
N ASP A 104 -13.43 -25.19 -10.78
CA ASP A 104 -13.43 -26.55 -11.34
C ASP A 104 -14.76 -26.95 -11.97
N LEU A 105 -15.80 -26.11 -11.78
CA LEU A 105 -17.14 -26.34 -12.34
C LEU A 105 -17.43 -25.47 -13.56
N GLY A 106 -16.95 -24.21 -13.53
CA GLY A 106 -17.18 -23.25 -14.60
C GLY A 106 -16.33 -21.99 -14.42
N ILE A 107 -16.95 -20.82 -14.44
CA ILE A 107 -16.33 -19.54 -14.07
C ILE A 107 -17.41 -18.56 -13.59
N TYR A 108 -17.15 -17.80 -12.55
CA TYR A 108 -18.10 -16.97 -11.84
C TYR A 108 -18.92 -15.99 -12.69
N TYR A 109 -18.40 -15.54 -13.83
CA TYR A 109 -19.10 -14.58 -14.70
C TYR A 109 -19.94 -15.25 -15.80
N ASP A 110 -19.99 -16.58 -15.85
CA ASP A 110 -20.78 -17.32 -16.85
C ASP A 110 -22.00 -17.97 -16.17
N ALA A 111 -23.15 -17.31 -16.28
CA ALA A 111 -24.40 -17.77 -15.72
C ALA A 111 -25.10 -18.87 -16.57
N SER A 112 -24.57 -19.22 -17.73
CA SER A 112 -25.13 -20.32 -18.57
C SER A 112 -24.89 -21.71 -17.96
N GLY A 113 -23.85 -21.85 -17.11
CA GLY A 113 -23.50 -23.08 -16.40
C GLY A 113 -23.27 -22.83 -14.90
N PRO A 114 -23.10 -23.91 -14.10
CA PRO A 114 -22.73 -23.77 -12.69
C PRO A 114 -21.28 -23.27 -12.55
N SER A 115 -21.01 -22.63 -11.40
CA SER A 115 -19.66 -22.28 -10.99
C SER A 115 -19.40 -22.68 -9.54
N ARG A 116 -18.11 -22.76 -9.17
CA ARG A 116 -17.73 -23.00 -7.77
C ARG A 116 -18.20 -21.86 -6.89
N LEU A 117 -18.16 -20.61 -7.38
CA LEU A 117 -18.66 -19.48 -6.63
C LEU A 117 -20.16 -19.61 -6.31
N GLU A 118 -21.00 -20.03 -7.28
CA GLU A 118 -22.42 -20.28 -7.01
C GLU A 118 -22.65 -21.33 -5.94
N ALA A 119 -21.87 -22.42 -5.96
CA ALA A 119 -21.95 -23.46 -4.94
C ALA A 119 -21.54 -22.92 -3.55
N LEU A 120 -20.53 -22.05 -3.48
CA LEU A 120 -20.12 -21.40 -2.24
C LEU A 120 -21.15 -20.38 -1.74
N ILE A 121 -21.81 -19.63 -2.63
CA ILE A 121 -22.90 -18.72 -2.24
C ILE A 121 -24.10 -19.49 -1.72
N ALA A 122 -24.42 -20.65 -2.30
CA ALA A 122 -25.54 -21.47 -1.84
C ALA A 122 -25.27 -22.14 -0.48
N ALA A 123 -24.02 -22.29 -0.07
CA ALA A 123 -23.64 -22.84 1.22
C ALA A 123 -23.74 -21.76 2.32
N ALA A 124 -24.53 -22.01 3.36
CA ALA A 124 -24.66 -21.08 4.47
C ALA A 124 -23.34 -21.05 5.27
N PRO A 125 -22.74 -19.86 5.49
CA PRO A 125 -21.53 -19.74 6.31
C PRO A 125 -21.86 -19.89 7.79
N GLU A 126 -20.89 -20.37 8.56
CA GLU A 126 -20.96 -20.42 10.02
C GLU A 126 -21.04 -19.01 10.65
N PRO A 127 -21.56 -18.86 11.88
CA PRO A 127 -21.69 -17.55 12.52
C PRO A 127 -20.40 -16.74 12.57
N ALA A 128 -19.24 -17.35 12.85
CA ALA A 128 -17.93 -16.68 12.85
C ALA A 128 -17.49 -16.22 11.45
N GLU A 129 -17.86 -16.97 10.42
CA GLU A 129 -17.59 -16.60 9.02
C GLU A 129 -18.47 -15.44 8.57
N ARG A 130 -19.71 -15.36 9.05
CA ARG A 130 -20.61 -14.21 8.85
C ARG A 130 -20.07 -12.93 9.50
N GLU A 131 -19.61 -13.04 10.75
CA GLU A 131 -18.98 -11.92 11.46
C GLU A 131 -17.74 -11.42 10.71
N ARG A 132 -16.90 -12.35 10.25
CA ARG A 132 -15.71 -12.04 9.43
C ARG A 132 -16.09 -11.36 8.12
N ALA A 133 -17.13 -11.83 7.44
CA ALA A 133 -17.63 -11.21 6.22
C ALA A 133 -18.09 -9.75 6.45
N GLY A 134 -18.81 -9.49 7.54
CA GLY A 134 -19.21 -8.15 7.95
C GLY A 134 -18.01 -7.25 8.29
N ALA A 135 -16.99 -7.80 8.96
CA ALA A 135 -15.74 -7.08 9.23
C ALA A 135 -15.00 -6.73 7.93
N LEU A 136 -14.98 -7.63 6.96
CA LEU A 136 -14.35 -7.42 5.66
C LEU A 136 -15.10 -6.37 4.82
N GLN A 137 -16.44 -6.32 4.88
CA GLN A 137 -17.24 -5.25 4.28
C GLN A 137 -16.88 -3.89 4.86
N ARG A 138 -16.82 -3.78 6.20
CA ARG A 138 -16.40 -2.54 6.86
C ARG A 138 -15.00 -2.11 6.43
N LEU A 139 -14.06 -3.05 6.37
CA LEU A 139 -12.69 -2.78 5.91
C LEU A 139 -12.67 -2.32 4.45
N TRP A 140 -13.46 -2.93 3.56
CA TRP A 140 -13.59 -2.50 2.16
C TRP A 140 -14.02 -1.04 2.06
N CYS A 141 -15.08 -0.66 2.76
CA CYS A 141 -15.60 0.71 2.75
C CYS A 141 -14.62 1.69 3.43
N GLN A 142 -14.04 1.32 4.57
CA GLN A 142 -13.08 2.13 5.30
C GLN A 142 -11.83 2.42 4.48
N GLU A 143 -11.28 1.40 3.82
CA GLU A 143 -10.09 1.53 2.97
C GLU A 143 -10.46 2.02 1.55
N ARG A 144 -11.76 2.22 1.29
CA ARG A 144 -12.29 2.72 0.01
C ARG A 144 -11.80 1.91 -1.19
N LEU A 145 -11.92 0.58 -1.11
CA LEU A 145 -11.37 -0.35 -2.08
C LEU A 145 -12.26 -0.55 -3.30
N SER A 146 -11.65 -1.05 -4.36
CA SER A 146 -12.26 -1.54 -5.60
C SER A 146 -11.40 -2.66 -6.19
N LYS A 147 -11.79 -3.20 -7.32
CA LYS A 147 -10.95 -4.15 -8.07
C LYS A 147 -9.57 -3.59 -8.39
N TYR A 148 -9.50 -2.31 -8.76
CA TYR A 148 -8.28 -1.55 -9.06
C TYR A 148 -8.22 -0.32 -8.18
N ASN A 149 -7.12 -0.16 -7.43
CA ASN A 149 -7.02 0.80 -6.34
C ASN A 149 -6.08 1.98 -6.63
N GLY A 150 -5.73 2.22 -7.89
CA GLY A 150 -4.85 3.31 -8.30
C GLY A 150 -5.61 4.55 -8.77
N GLY A 151 -4.97 5.71 -8.59
CA GLY A 151 -5.49 6.99 -9.05
C GLY A 151 -6.40 7.72 -8.05
N PRO A 152 -6.73 8.99 -8.35
CA PRO A 152 -7.66 9.78 -7.55
C PRO A 152 -9.07 9.23 -7.65
N GLU A 153 -9.91 9.53 -6.69
CA GLU A 153 -11.34 9.22 -6.78
C GLU A 153 -12.03 10.12 -7.81
N SER A 154 -13.00 9.56 -8.52
CA SER A 154 -13.91 10.36 -9.35
C SER A 154 -14.77 11.25 -8.46
N SER A 155 -14.89 12.52 -8.81
CA SER A 155 -15.70 13.47 -8.04
C SER A 155 -17.19 13.28 -8.34
N PRO A 156 -18.02 12.93 -7.34
CA PRO A 156 -19.46 12.85 -7.51
C PRO A 156 -20.08 14.26 -7.69
N PRO A 157 -21.22 14.40 -8.38
CA PRO A 157 -21.97 15.64 -8.38
C PRO A 157 -22.46 16.00 -6.98
N LEU A 158 -22.78 17.27 -6.74
CA LEU A 158 -23.32 17.73 -5.45
C LEU A 158 -24.80 17.34 -5.30
N GLU A 159 -25.55 17.40 -6.39
CA GLU A 159 -26.95 17.02 -6.50
C GLU A 159 -27.16 15.50 -6.39
N PRO A 160 -28.38 15.03 -6.07
CA PRO A 160 -28.73 13.61 -6.07
C PRO A 160 -28.49 12.98 -7.44
N PHE A 161 -27.92 11.78 -7.46
CA PHE A 161 -27.59 11.09 -8.70
C PHE A 161 -27.70 9.57 -8.59
N VAL A 162 -27.91 8.95 -9.75
CA VAL A 162 -27.79 7.52 -9.95
C VAL A 162 -26.59 7.22 -10.85
N LEU A 163 -25.95 6.09 -10.64
CA LEU A 163 -24.75 5.68 -11.35
C LEU A 163 -25.07 4.61 -12.41
N VAL A 164 -24.76 4.88 -13.65
CA VAL A 164 -24.84 3.94 -14.78
C VAL A 164 -23.41 3.55 -15.18
N VAL A 165 -23.13 2.24 -15.24
CA VAL A 165 -21.77 1.76 -15.45
C VAL A 165 -21.58 1.17 -16.83
N ASP A 166 -20.68 1.78 -17.62
CA ASP A 166 -20.25 1.24 -18.91
C ASP A 166 -19.22 0.10 -18.74
N GLN A 167 -19.12 -0.77 -19.73
CA GLN A 167 -18.13 -1.83 -19.82
C GLN A 167 -17.41 -1.80 -21.17
N THR A 168 -16.29 -2.51 -21.29
CA THR A 168 -15.60 -2.63 -22.58
C THR A 168 -16.39 -3.52 -23.53
N ALA A 169 -16.54 -3.10 -24.76
CA ALA A 169 -17.13 -3.95 -25.82
C ALA A 169 -16.30 -5.22 -25.99
N GLY A 170 -16.98 -6.36 -26.05
CA GLY A 170 -16.36 -7.69 -26.13
C GLY A 170 -15.91 -8.27 -24.80
N ASP A 171 -16.30 -7.67 -23.66
CA ASP A 171 -16.14 -8.30 -22.34
C ASP A 171 -16.96 -9.59 -22.28
N LEU A 172 -16.28 -10.70 -21.95
CA LEU A 172 -16.91 -12.02 -21.92
C LEU A 172 -17.98 -12.17 -20.84
N SER A 173 -17.90 -11.34 -19.79
CA SER A 173 -18.90 -11.34 -18.73
C SER A 173 -20.28 -10.89 -19.21
N ILE A 174 -20.36 -10.09 -20.28
CA ILE A 174 -21.64 -9.64 -20.85
C ILE A 174 -22.38 -10.84 -21.42
N ARG A 175 -21.74 -11.58 -22.32
CA ARG A 175 -22.34 -12.81 -22.90
C ARG A 175 -22.54 -13.87 -21.82
N GLY A 176 -21.55 -14.10 -20.97
CA GLY A 176 -21.65 -15.04 -19.85
C GLY A 176 -22.77 -14.69 -18.88
N GLY A 177 -23.03 -13.40 -18.66
CA GLY A 177 -24.13 -12.87 -17.88
C GLY A 177 -25.45 -12.77 -18.66
N LEU A 178 -25.64 -13.56 -19.73
CA LEU A 178 -26.86 -13.69 -20.50
C LEU A 178 -27.36 -12.33 -21.08
N ALA A 179 -26.43 -11.45 -21.43
CA ALA A 179 -26.69 -10.11 -21.93
C ALA A 179 -25.94 -9.84 -23.25
N ASP A 180 -26.30 -8.74 -23.88
CA ASP A 180 -25.69 -8.21 -25.10
C ASP A 180 -25.49 -6.70 -25.03
N GLY A 181 -24.99 -6.09 -26.12
CA GLY A 181 -24.74 -4.65 -26.17
C GLY A 181 -26.01 -3.79 -26.09
N GLY A 182 -27.16 -4.29 -26.48
CA GLY A 182 -28.44 -3.56 -26.44
C GLY A 182 -28.95 -3.32 -25.00
N ARG A 183 -28.47 -4.12 -24.05
CA ARG A 183 -28.80 -3.96 -22.62
C ARG A 183 -28.27 -2.64 -22.04
N PHE A 184 -27.21 -2.07 -22.57
CA PHE A 184 -26.65 -0.81 -22.08
C PHE A 184 -27.57 0.37 -22.37
N GLN A 185 -28.16 0.47 -23.58
CA GLN A 185 -29.12 1.49 -23.91
C GLN A 185 -30.44 1.32 -23.13
N GLN A 186 -30.86 0.07 -22.91
CA GLN A 186 -32.03 -0.21 -22.06
C GLN A 186 -31.76 0.21 -20.61
N MET A 187 -30.58 -0.08 -20.07
CA MET A 187 -30.14 0.30 -18.72
C MET A 187 -30.17 1.81 -18.54
N LEU A 188 -29.60 2.58 -19.47
CA LEU A 188 -29.60 4.05 -19.41
C LEU A 188 -31.00 4.64 -19.46
N ARG A 189 -31.86 4.15 -20.39
CA ARG A 189 -33.27 4.59 -20.47
C ARG A 189 -34.04 4.28 -19.20
N SER A 190 -33.83 3.13 -18.58
CA SER A 190 -34.45 2.78 -17.31
C SER A 190 -34.02 3.71 -16.18
N ALA A 191 -32.72 4.00 -16.08
CA ALA A 191 -32.18 4.92 -15.06
C ALA A 191 -32.80 6.33 -15.20
N LEU A 192 -32.90 6.84 -16.41
CA LEU A 192 -33.55 8.13 -16.72
C LEU A 192 -35.04 8.16 -16.38
N ALA A 193 -35.77 7.08 -16.66
CA ALA A 193 -37.20 6.97 -16.41
C ALA A 193 -37.53 6.75 -14.93
N GLU A 194 -36.78 5.90 -14.25
CA GLU A 194 -36.99 5.53 -12.84
C GLU A 194 -36.57 6.66 -11.87
N HIS A 195 -35.69 7.58 -12.32
CA HIS A 195 -35.19 8.70 -11.53
C HIS A 195 -35.31 10.04 -12.26
N PRO A 196 -36.55 10.55 -12.44
CA PRO A 196 -36.81 11.74 -13.28
C PRO A 196 -36.17 13.04 -12.74
N LEU A 197 -35.87 13.11 -11.45
CA LEU A 197 -35.27 14.27 -10.78
C LEU A 197 -33.76 14.16 -10.51
N HIS A 198 -33.16 13.04 -10.84
CA HIS A 198 -31.74 12.79 -10.57
C HIS A 198 -30.85 13.08 -11.77
N THR A 199 -29.62 13.46 -11.50
CA THR A 199 -28.54 13.37 -12.48
C THR A 199 -28.21 11.91 -12.74
N VAL A 200 -28.01 11.52 -13.98
CA VAL A 200 -27.54 10.17 -14.35
C VAL A 200 -26.08 10.26 -14.69
N VAL A 201 -25.23 9.78 -13.78
CA VAL A 201 -23.79 9.74 -13.99
C VAL A 201 -23.42 8.47 -14.76
N VAL A 202 -22.92 8.61 -15.98
CA VAL A 202 -22.43 7.48 -16.78
C VAL A 202 -20.92 7.34 -16.58
N LYS A 203 -20.52 6.32 -15.81
CA LYS A 203 -19.10 6.04 -15.57
C LYS A 203 -18.54 5.20 -16.70
N ILE A 204 -17.66 5.81 -17.47
CA ILE A 204 -16.96 5.17 -18.58
C ILE A 204 -15.82 4.29 -18.04
N HIS A 205 -15.67 3.09 -18.61
CA HIS A 205 -14.59 2.18 -18.22
C HIS A 205 -13.21 2.84 -18.45
N PRO A 206 -12.22 2.70 -17.54
CA PRO A 206 -10.93 3.39 -17.65
C PRO A 206 -10.16 3.12 -18.97
N GLU A 207 -10.28 1.92 -19.54
CA GLU A 207 -9.65 1.62 -20.84
C GLU A 207 -10.37 2.26 -22.02
N VAL A 208 -11.67 2.50 -21.89
CA VAL A 208 -12.47 3.23 -22.88
C VAL A 208 -12.15 4.73 -22.79
N ALA A 209 -12.12 5.29 -21.59
CA ALA A 209 -11.72 6.68 -21.34
C ALA A 209 -10.31 7.02 -21.87
N ARG A 210 -9.40 6.04 -21.86
CA ARG A 210 -8.04 6.16 -22.43
C ARG A 210 -7.95 5.88 -23.94
N GLY A 211 -9.08 5.63 -24.61
CA GLY A 211 -9.12 5.31 -26.03
C GLY A 211 -8.52 3.96 -26.43
N ARG A 212 -8.24 3.08 -25.46
CA ARG A 212 -7.66 1.74 -25.72
C ARG A 212 -8.69 0.69 -26.14
N ARG A 213 -9.94 0.88 -25.74
CA ARG A 213 -11.08 0.01 -26.05
C ARG A 213 -12.30 0.83 -26.41
N ARG A 214 -13.32 0.17 -26.99
CA ARG A 214 -14.64 0.76 -27.22
C ARG A 214 -15.55 0.43 -26.05
N GLY A 215 -16.45 1.37 -25.68
CA GLY A 215 -17.57 1.17 -24.79
C GLY A 215 -18.85 0.80 -25.53
N HIS A 216 -19.97 0.83 -24.82
CA HIS A 216 -21.27 0.49 -25.38
C HIS A 216 -22.14 1.72 -25.69
N PHE A 217 -21.83 2.87 -25.11
CA PHE A 217 -22.58 4.09 -25.38
C PHE A 217 -21.99 4.85 -26.56
N GLN A 218 -22.88 5.33 -27.44
CA GLN A 218 -22.54 6.26 -28.51
C GLN A 218 -22.77 7.69 -28.04
N PRO A 219 -22.18 8.72 -28.66
CA PRO A 219 -22.44 10.12 -28.29
C PRO A 219 -23.92 10.49 -28.27
N ALA A 220 -24.70 9.96 -29.19
CA ALA A 220 -26.16 10.19 -29.26
C ALA A 220 -26.92 9.58 -28.06
N ASP A 221 -26.45 8.48 -27.48
CA ASP A 221 -27.06 7.91 -26.27
C ASP A 221 -26.87 8.80 -25.04
N LEU A 222 -25.81 9.62 -25.04
CA LEU A 222 -25.41 10.48 -23.94
C LEU A 222 -25.81 11.95 -24.11
N ASP A 223 -26.47 12.28 -25.21
CA ASP A 223 -26.99 13.62 -25.51
C ASP A 223 -28.36 13.86 -24.81
N GLU A 224 -28.32 13.85 -23.48
CA GLU A 224 -29.49 14.06 -22.60
C GLU A 224 -29.06 15.04 -21.49
N PRO A 225 -29.80 16.13 -21.24
CA PRO A 225 -29.39 17.19 -20.29
C PRO A 225 -29.07 16.71 -18.87
N ARG A 226 -29.70 15.62 -18.43
CA ARG A 226 -29.47 15.03 -17.10
C ARG A 226 -28.33 14.03 -17.07
N VAL A 227 -27.72 13.71 -18.22
CA VAL A 227 -26.59 12.78 -18.29
C VAL A 227 -25.30 13.53 -18.06
N ARG A 228 -24.48 13.05 -17.13
CA ARG A 228 -23.10 13.49 -16.90
C ARG A 228 -22.11 12.35 -17.13
N ILE A 229 -21.17 12.59 -18.03
CA ILE A 229 -20.15 11.61 -18.39
C ILE A 229 -18.99 11.69 -17.38
N CYS A 230 -18.71 10.59 -16.70
CA CYS A 230 -17.53 10.41 -15.85
C CYS A 230 -16.50 9.56 -16.58
N ALA A 231 -15.62 10.21 -17.35
CA ALA A 231 -14.56 9.58 -18.16
C ALA A 231 -13.13 9.87 -17.64
N ASP A 232 -13.01 10.27 -16.38
CA ASP A 232 -11.73 10.61 -15.74
C ASP A 232 -10.84 9.38 -15.46
N GLY A 233 -11.38 8.17 -15.59
CA GLY A 233 -10.69 6.92 -15.23
C GLY A 233 -10.41 6.79 -13.74
N GLY A 234 -11.05 7.63 -12.91
CA GLY A 234 -10.85 7.69 -11.48
C GLY A 234 -11.45 6.51 -10.71
N HIS A 235 -11.02 6.39 -9.46
CA HIS A 235 -11.48 5.36 -8.54
C HIS A 235 -12.96 5.55 -8.16
N PRO A 236 -13.79 4.48 -8.12
CA PRO A 236 -15.24 4.60 -8.01
C PRO A 236 -15.79 4.86 -6.60
N ALA A 237 -14.98 4.77 -5.54
CA ALA A 237 -15.47 4.74 -4.17
C ALA A 237 -16.38 5.93 -3.81
N ALA A 238 -15.99 7.17 -4.16
CA ALA A 238 -16.81 8.35 -3.85
C ALA A 238 -18.16 8.37 -4.61
N LEU A 239 -18.18 7.80 -5.82
CA LEU A 239 -19.44 7.65 -6.57
C LEU A 239 -20.33 6.60 -5.90
N LEU A 240 -19.79 5.43 -5.54
CA LEU A 240 -20.54 4.36 -4.88
C LEU A 240 -21.04 4.76 -3.50
N GLU A 241 -20.27 5.53 -2.75
CA GLU A 241 -20.63 6.03 -1.42
C GLU A 241 -21.86 6.97 -1.46
N ARG A 242 -22.08 7.70 -2.56
CA ARG A 242 -23.09 8.74 -2.66
C ARG A 242 -24.22 8.46 -3.63
N ALA A 243 -24.08 7.50 -4.54
CA ALA A 243 -25.12 7.17 -5.50
C ALA A 243 -26.39 6.66 -4.79
N ASP A 244 -27.56 7.13 -5.22
CA ASP A 244 -28.84 6.66 -4.70
C ASP A 244 -29.22 5.28 -5.25
N ALA A 245 -28.77 4.96 -6.47
CA ALA A 245 -28.85 3.63 -7.07
C ALA A 245 -27.74 3.42 -8.10
N VAL A 246 -27.41 2.16 -8.37
CA VAL A 246 -26.37 1.77 -9.32
C VAL A 246 -26.94 0.81 -10.36
N TYR A 247 -26.74 1.15 -11.63
CA TYR A 247 -27.24 0.43 -12.79
C TYR A 247 -26.08 -0.25 -13.52
N VAL A 248 -26.15 -1.55 -13.71
CA VAL A 248 -25.09 -2.36 -14.31
C VAL A 248 -25.66 -3.39 -15.29
N VAL A 249 -24.86 -3.80 -16.27
CA VAL A 249 -25.15 -5.03 -17.01
C VAL A 249 -24.54 -6.21 -16.28
N THR A 250 -23.22 -6.32 -16.23
CA THR A 250 -22.51 -7.41 -15.53
C THR A 250 -21.26 -6.94 -14.77
N SER A 251 -21.10 -5.62 -14.64
CA SER A 251 -19.92 -5.02 -14.02
C SER A 251 -19.76 -5.43 -12.56
N GLN A 252 -18.52 -5.69 -12.14
CA GLN A 252 -18.18 -5.91 -10.73
C GLN A 252 -18.58 -4.71 -9.84
N LEU A 253 -18.69 -3.49 -10.40
CA LEU A 253 -19.13 -2.32 -9.63
C LEU A 253 -20.52 -2.49 -9.02
N GLY A 254 -21.38 -3.36 -9.55
CA GLY A 254 -22.64 -3.73 -8.90
C GLY A 254 -22.41 -4.49 -7.59
N PHE A 255 -21.49 -5.44 -7.55
CA PHE A 255 -21.09 -6.09 -6.29
C PHE A 255 -20.49 -5.08 -5.31
N GLU A 256 -19.60 -4.22 -5.79
CA GLU A 256 -19.02 -3.15 -4.96
C GLU A 256 -20.09 -2.22 -4.39
N ALA A 257 -21.13 -1.88 -5.19
CA ALA A 257 -22.26 -1.09 -4.73
C ALA A 257 -23.07 -1.78 -3.61
N LEU A 258 -23.28 -3.09 -3.70
CA LEU A 258 -23.88 -3.87 -2.59
C LEU A 258 -23.06 -3.76 -1.31
N LEU A 259 -21.73 -3.77 -1.40
CA LEU A 259 -20.85 -3.56 -0.23
C LEU A 259 -21.03 -2.18 0.41
N TRP A 260 -21.32 -1.14 -0.42
CA TRP A 260 -21.66 0.21 0.03
C TRP A 260 -23.12 0.36 0.45
N GLY A 261 -23.93 -0.71 0.46
CA GLY A 261 -25.34 -0.69 0.81
C GLY A 261 -26.21 0.06 -0.19
N ARG A 262 -25.81 0.14 -1.48
CA ARG A 262 -26.57 0.83 -2.51
C ARG A 262 -27.52 -0.13 -3.24
N PRO A 263 -28.74 0.31 -3.60
CA PRO A 263 -29.62 -0.44 -4.49
C PRO A 263 -28.93 -0.68 -5.83
N VAL A 264 -29.00 -1.92 -6.34
CA VAL A 264 -28.35 -2.32 -7.59
C VAL A 264 -29.38 -2.87 -8.56
N HIS A 265 -29.41 -2.33 -9.77
CA HIS A 265 -30.25 -2.78 -10.88
C HIS A 265 -29.40 -3.51 -11.91
N CYS A 266 -29.67 -4.81 -12.13
CA CYS A 266 -28.90 -5.68 -13.03
C CYS A 266 -29.66 -5.92 -14.34
N PHE A 267 -29.05 -5.56 -15.47
CA PHE A 267 -29.57 -5.78 -16.82
C PHE A 267 -28.99 -7.03 -17.51
N GLY A 268 -28.06 -7.69 -16.85
CA GLY A 268 -27.57 -9.03 -17.12
C GLY A 268 -27.67 -9.91 -15.88
N MET A 269 -26.96 -11.03 -15.88
CA MET A 269 -26.93 -12.00 -14.78
C MET A 269 -25.50 -12.15 -14.23
N PRO A 270 -24.91 -11.13 -13.59
CA PRO A 270 -23.60 -11.26 -12.94
C PRO A 270 -23.66 -12.23 -11.75
N PHE A 271 -22.52 -12.56 -11.17
CA PHE A 271 -22.42 -13.55 -10.10
C PHE A 271 -23.22 -13.20 -8.83
N TYR A 272 -23.44 -11.93 -8.59
CA TYR A 272 -24.19 -11.41 -7.41
C TYR A 272 -25.69 -11.21 -7.68
N ALA A 273 -26.17 -11.37 -8.94
CA ALA A 273 -27.57 -11.29 -9.30
C ALA A 273 -28.28 -12.65 -9.15
N GLY A 274 -29.58 -12.61 -8.97
CA GLY A 274 -30.43 -13.79 -8.84
C GLY A 274 -30.54 -14.35 -7.42
N TRP A 275 -29.93 -13.69 -6.42
CA TRP A 275 -29.93 -14.12 -5.03
C TRP A 275 -30.88 -13.31 -4.13
N GLY A 276 -31.64 -12.36 -4.69
CA GLY A 276 -32.52 -11.47 -3.94
C GLY A 276 -31.85 -10.24 -3.34
N LEU A 277 -30.60 -9.96 -3.73
CA LEU A 277 -29.79 -8.82 -3.25
C LEU A 277 -29.82 -7.63 -4.21
N SER A 278 -30.31 -7.82 -5.42
CA SER A 278 -30.39 -6.82 -6.50
C SER A 278 -31.74 -6.84 -7.21
N HIS A 279 -32.05 -5.78 -7.92
CA HIS A 279 -33.22 -5.66 -8.79
C HIS A 279 -32.87 -6.22 -10.18
N ASP A 280 -33.16 -7.49 -10.41
CA ASP A 280 -32.74 -8.20 -11.61
C ASP A 280 -33.78 -8.07 -12.73
N ARG A 281 -33.34 -7.65 -13.93
CA ARG A 281 -34.20 -7.54 -15.13
C ARG A 281 -34.28 -8.86 -15.92
N LEU A 282 -33.50 -9.87 -15.54
CA LEU A 282 -33.55 -11.21 -16.09
C LEU A 282 -34.00 -12.19 -15.01
N ALA A 283 -34.73 -13.23 -15.43
CA ALA A 283 -35.11 -14.32 -14.54
C ALA A 283 -33.82 -15.09 -14.10
N PRO A 284 -33.63 -15.31 -12.79
CA PRO A 284 -32.46 -16.02 -12.30
C PRO A 284 -32.48 -17.49 -12.70
N PRO A 285 -31.32 -18.11 -12.94
CA PRO A 285 -31.20 -19.55 -13.11
C PRO A 285 -31.77 -20.29 -11.87
N GLN A 286 -32.37 -21.46 -12.09
CA GLN A 286 -33.03 -22.20 -11.01
C GLN A 286 -32.10 -22.47 -9.82
N ARG A 287 -30.81 -22.68 -10.05
CA ARG A 287 -29.79 -22.92 -9.03
C ARG A 287 -29.49 -21.74 -8.11
N ARG A 288 -29.99 -20.50 -8.45
CA ARG A 288 -29.86 -19.29 -7.63
C ARG A 288 -31.16 -18.91 -6.89
N ARG A 289 -32.26 -19.62 -7.12
CA ARG A 289 -33.60 -19.27 -6.60
C ARG A 289 -33.76 -19.43 -5.09
N GLY A 290 -32.80 -20.08 -4.41
CA GLY A 290 -32.83 -20.22 -2.95
C GLY A 290 -32.57 -18.93 -2.18
N GLY A 291 -32.14 -17.87 -2.85
CA GLY A 291 -31.75 -16.60 -2.21
C GLY A 291 -30.43 -16.70 -1.46
N SER A 292 -29.95 -15.54 -1.00
CA SER A 292 -28.78 -15.43 -0.12
C SER A 292 -28.81 -14.09 0.59
N ASP A 293 -28.05 -13.94 1.65
CA ASP A 293 -27.82 -12.62 2.25
C ASP A 293 -26.43 -12.06 1.89
N LEU A 294 -26.23 -10.78 2.20
CA LEU A 294 -25.00 -10.08 1.80
C LEU A 294 -23.76 -10.67 2.48
N ALA A 295 -23.85 -11.11 3.75
CA ALA A 295 -22.70 -11.71 4.44
C ALA A 295 -22.28 -13.03 3.80
N GLN A 296 -23.25 -13.84 3.37
CA GLN A 296 -23.03 -15.09 2.63
C GLN A 296 -22.36 -14.82 1.26
N LEU A 297 -22.88 -13.83 0.52
CA LEU A 297 -22.26 -13.39 -0.75
C LEU A 297 -20.82 -12.93 -0.53
N ILE A 298 -20.55 -12.10 0.48
CA ILE A 298 -19.21 -11.59 0.81
C ILE A 298 -18.28 -12.74 1.22
N HIS A 299 -18.72 -13.65 2.09
CA HIS A 299 -17.93 -14.81 2.51
C HIS A 299 -17.50 -15.63 1.28
N ALA A 300 -18.45 -16.01 0.45
CA ALA A 300 -18.17 -16.77 -0.77
C ALA A 300 -17.20 -16.04 -1.70
N THR A 301 -17.48 -14.76 -1.99
CA THR A 301 -16.77 -13.99 -3.02
C THR A 301 -15.39 -13.52 -2.58
N LEU A 302 -15.22 -13.10 -1.33
CA LEU A 302 -13.97 -12.48 -0.86
C LEU A 302 -13.14 -13.38 0.07
N ILE A 303 -13.71 -14.43 0.65
CA ILE A 303 -12.99 -15.28 1.60
C ILE A 303 -12.76 -16.68 1.04
N ALA A 304 -13.82 -17.36 0.59
CA ALA A 304 -13.75 -18.78 0.25
C ALA A 304 -13.27 -19.07 -1.17
N TYR A 305 -13.56 -18.20 -2.13
CA TYR A 305 -13.30 -18.45 -3.54
C TYR A 305 -11.93 -17.97 -4.05
N PRO A 306 -11.37 -16.79 -3.65
CA PRO A 306 -10.07 -16.33 -4.12
C PRO A 306 -8.88 -16.80 -3.29
N THR A 307 -7.70 -16.80 -3.90
CA THR A 307 -6.41 -16.76 -3.20
C THR A 307 -5.83 -15.34 -3.26
N TYR A 308 -5.00 -15.00 -2.28
CA TYR A 308 -4.41 -13.68 -2.13
C TYR A 308 -2.90 -13.75 -1.91
N LEU A 309 -2.18 -12.74 -2.38
CA LEU A 309 -0.73 -12.60 -2.24
C LEU A 309 -0.38 -11.28 -1.55
N ASP A 310 0.42 -11.36 -0.50
CA ASP A 310 1.07 -10.18 0.08
C ASP A 310 2.17 -9.69 -0.89
N PRO A 311 2.03 -8.49 -1.50
CA PRO A 311 2.99 -8.00 -2.48
C PRO A 311 4.38 -7.69 -1.90
N HIS A 312 4.50 -7.56 -0.57
CA HIS A 312 5.77 -7.27 0.10
C HIS A 312 6.53 -8.54 0.46
N ARG A 313 5.80 -9.60 0.86
CA ARG A 313 6.40 -10.89 1.25
C ARG A 313 6.50 -11.88 0.08
N GLY A 314 5.68 -11.71 -0.95
CA GLY A 314 5.56 -12.69 -2.05
C GLY A 314 4.96 -14.03 -1.59
N GLU A 315 4.18 -14.03 -0.52
CA GLU A 315 3.56 -15.19 0.11
C GLU A 315 2.04 -15.08 0.11
N ALA A 316 1.37 -16.23 0.20
CA ALA A 316 -0.08 -16.26 0.38
C ALA A 316 -0.48 -15.53 1.67
N CYS A 317 -1.56 -14.77 1.61
CA CYS A 317 -2.09 -14.02 2.75
C CYS A 317 -3.62 -14.08 2.81
N SER A 318 -4.18 -13.54 3.89
CA SER A 318 -5.62 -13.37 4.01
C SER A 318 -6.13 -12.16 3.20
N PRO A 319 -7.43 -12.12 2.85
CA PRO A 319 -8.03 -10.95 2.18
C PRO A 319 -7.84 -9.66 3.00
N GLU A 320 -7.98 -9.72 4.32
CA GLU A 320 -7.79 -8.57 5.21
C GLU A 320 -6.39 -7.97 5.07
N ARG A 321 -5.37 -8.84 4.97
CA ARG A 321 -3.98 -8.40 4.81
C ARG A 321 -3.76 -7.68 3.49
N LEU A 322 -4.24 -8.25 2.37
CA LEU A 322 -4.12 -7.60 1.06
C LEU A 322 -4.89 -6.27 1.05
N MET A 323 -6.13 -6.25 1.55
CA MET A 323 -6.95 -5.04 1.62
C MET A 323 -6.28 -3.93 2.43
N ALA A 324 -5.73 -4.25 3.61
CA ALA A 324 -4.99 -3.28 4.44
C ALA A 324 -3.74 -2.72 3.72
N VAL A 325 -3.01 -3.57 2.98
CA VAL A 325 -1.84 -3.13 2.20
C VAL A 325 -2.26 -2.20 1.06
N LEU A 326 -3.28 -2.56 0.30
CA LEU A 326 -3.76 -1.73 -0.81
C LEU A 326 -4.37 -0.41 -0.33
N GLY A 327 -5.14 -0.45 0.76
CA GLY A 327 -5.70 0.74 1.39
C GLY A 327 -4.62 1.70 1.87
N LEU A 328 -3.58 1.19 2.56
CA LEU A 328 -2.44 2.00 2.97
C LEU A 328 -1.74 2.66 1.76
N GLN A 329 -1.46 1.88 0.70
CA GLN A 329 -0.82 2.41 -0.50
C GLN A 329 -1.68 3.46 -1.20
N GLN A 330 -3.00 3.27 -1.22
CA GLN A 330 -3.95 4.21 -1.81
C GLN A 330 -4.02 5.51 -1.00
N ARG A 331 -4.12 5.45 0.33
CA ARG A 331 -4.10 6.64 1.20
C ARG A 331 -2.82 7.44 0.97
N ARG A 332 -1.65 6.80 0.99
CA ARG A 332 -0.36 7.47 0.75
C ARG A 332 -0.28 8.15 -0.60
N ARG A 333 -0.83 7.54 -1.65
CA ARG A 333 -0.89 8.16 -2.98
C ARG A 333 -1.81 9.37 -3.05
N ARG A 334 -2.91 9.38 -2.30
CA ARG A 334 -3.85 10.51 -2.22
C ARG A 334 -3.31 11.70 -1.43
N GLU A 335 -2.46 11.44 -0.44
CA GLU A 335 -1.77 12.47 0.32
C GLU A 335 -0.79 13.28 -0.52
N LEU A 336 -0.31 12.73 -1.64
CA LEU A 336 0.66 13.37 -2.50
C LEU A 336 -0.01 14.15 -3.64
N PRO A 337 0.45 15.39 -3.92
CA PRO A 337 -0.02 16.12 -5.09
C PRO A 337 0.23 15.36 -6.39
N PRO A 338 -0.72 15.33 -7.33
CA PRO A 338 -0.58 14.61 -8.60
C PRO A 338 0.63 15.01 -9.46
N ARG A 339 1.09 16.28 -9.35
CA ARG A 339 2.15 16.86 -10.20
C ARG A 339 3.21 17.51 -9.32
N ILE A 340 4.41 16.92 -9.31
CA ILE A 340 5.53 17.34 -8.46
C ILE A 340 6.74 17.68 -9.33
N GLU A 341 7.38 18.82 -9.09
CA GLU A 341 8.72 19.12 -9.57
C GLU A 341 9.73 18.90 -8.44
N ALA A 342 10.76 18.11 -8.71
CA ALA A 342 11.80 17.74 -7.75
C ALA A 342 13.11 18.45 -8.09
N PHE A 343 13.62 19.26 -7.15
CA PHE A 343 14.74 20.17 -7.38
C PHE A 343 16.04 19.66 -6.78
N GLY A 344 17.13 19.71 -7.55
CA GLY A 344 18.48 19.44 -7.07
C GLY A 344 18.81 17.98 -6.77
N PHE A 345 17.95 17.03 -7.15
CA PHE A 345 18.19 15.61 -6.92
C PHE A 345 19.24 15.03 -7.88
N LYS A 346 20.28 14.41 -7.30
CA LYS A 346 21.31 13.70 -8.06
C LYS A 346 20.69 12.52 -8.84
N PRO A 347 21.24 12.14 -10.02
CA PRO A 347 20.66 11.09 -10.89
C PRO A 347 20.38 9.76 -10.16
N TRP A 348 21.26 9.32 -9.27
CA TRP A 348 21.09 8.07 -8.53
C TRP A 348 19.90 8.09 -7.56
N LYS A 349 19.51 9.26 -7.01
CA LYS A 349 18.34 9.41 -6.14
C LYS A 349 17.01 9.46 -6.92
N GLN A 350 17.03 9.80 -8.21
CA GLN A 350 15.81 10.01 -8.99
C GLN A 350 14.90 8.75 -9.11
N PRO A 351 15.43 7.54 -9.35
CA PRO A 351 14.61 6.32 -9.34
C PRO A 351 13.99 6.03 -7.96
N ILE A 352 14.73 6.32 -6.90
CA ILE A 352 14.27 6.15 -5.52
C ILE A 352 13.10 7.11 -5.26
N LEU A 353 13.28 8.40 -5.62
CA LEU A 353 12.25 9.41 -5.47
C LEU A 353 10.94 9.02 -6.18
N ARG A 354 11.02 8.53 -7.42
CA ARG A 354 9.84 8.08 -8.16
C ARG A 354 9.09 6.95 -7.45
N ARG A 355 9.79 6.08 -6.71
CA ARG A 355 9.15 5.02 -5.92
C ARG A 355 8.41 5.58 -4.71
N PHE A 356 9.03 6.49 -3.96
CA PHE A 356 8.43 7.09 -2.77
C PHE A 356 7.28 8.06 -3.09
N LEU A 357 7.34 8.74 -4.24
CA LEU A 357 6.28 9.60 -4.75
C LEU A 357 5.38 8.88 -5.78
N ALA A 358 5.30 7.55 -5.71
CA ALA A 358 4.45 6.77 -6.62
C ALA A 358 2.99 7.21 -6.53
N GLY A 359 2.37 7.48 -7.67
CA GLY A 359 1.04 8.10 -7.79
C GLY A 359 1.11 9.53 -8.30
N SER A 360 2.26 10.20 -8.17
CA SER A 360 2.51 11.54 -8.72
C SER A 360 3.34 11.46 -10.00
N GLN A 361 3.08 12.39 -10.91
CA GLN A 361 3.97 12.65 -12.04
C GLN A 361 5.14 13.51 -11.55
N VAL A 362 6.37 12.99 -11.61
CA VAL A 362 7.56 13.66 -11.08
C VAL A 362 8.45 14.13 -12.22
N ARG A 363 8.73 15.44 -12.27
CA ARG A 363 9.72 16.06 -13.16
C ARG A 363 10.91 16.55 -12.37
N PHE A 364 12.14 16.30 -12.86
CA PHE A 364 13.36 16.74 -12.20
C PHE A 364 13.86 18.05 -12.78
N ARG A 365 14.24 18.97 -11.89
CA ARG A 365 14.70 20.30 -12.22
C ARG A 365 16.06 20.58 -11.60
N ARG A 366 16.83 21.50 -12.23
CA ARG A 366 18.03 22.04 -11.60
C ARG A 366 17.65 22.85 -10.36
N ARG A 367 18.54 22.89 -9.36
CA ARG A 367 18.28 23.55 -8.08
C ARG A 367 17.82 25.00 -8.21
N GLN A 368 18.38 25.75 -9.17
CA GLN A 368 18.10 27.18 -9.38
C GLN A 368 16.95 27.45 -10.36
N ALA A 369 16.29 26.42 -10.89
CA ALA A 369 15.20 26.60 -11.83
C ALA A 369 13.94 27.11 -11.11
N SER A 370 13.17 27.98 -11.75
CA SER A 370 11.85 28.38 -11.26
C SER A 370 10.83 27.26 -11.43
N PRO A 371 9.86 27.10 -10.52
CA PRO A 371 8.76 26.17 -10.67
C PRO A 371 7.95 26.48 -11.94
N HIS A 372 7.58 25.43 -12.65
CA HIS A 372 6.69 25.57 -13.81
C HIS A 372 5.22 25.58 -13.35
N PRO A 373 4.32 26.37 -14.00
CA PRO A 373 2.88 26.40 -13.67
C PRO A 373 2.16 25.04 -13.66
N TRP A 374 2.77 24.04 -14.29
CA TRP A 374 2.30 22.66 -14.26
C TRP A 374 2.37 22.04 -12.85
N ALA A 375 3.33 22.46 -12.03
CA ALA A 375 3.59 21.83 -10.72
C ALA A 375 2.57 22.27 -9.67
N GLN A 376 2.03 21.31 -8.94
CA GLN A 376 1.20 21.55 -7.76
C GLN A 376 2.04 21.53 -6.47
N ALA A 377 3.21 20.88 -6.52
CA ALA A 377 4.18 20.90 -5.44
C ALA A 377 5.62 20.87 -5.97
N CYS A 378 6.51 21.41 -5.12
CA CYS A 378 7.96 21.36 -5.27
C CYS A 378 8.54 20.44 -4.21
N ALA A 379 9.32 19.43 -4.61
CA ALA A 379 10.03 18.54 -3.69
C ALA A 379 11.50 18.94 -3.60
N ILE A 380 12.03 19.04 -2.37
CA ILE A 380 13.43 19.33 -2.04
C ILE A 380 13.94 18.33 -1.00
N TRP A 381 15.27 18.18 -0.92
CA TRP A 381 15.90 17.40 0.12
C TRP A 381 16.20 18.25 1.36
N GLY A 382 15.71 17.84 2.51
CA GLY A 382 15.95 18.52 3.77
C GLY A 382 15.49 19.97 3.83
N ARG A 383 16.23 20.76 4.60
CA ARG A 383 16.06 22.23 4.67
C ARG A 383 17.00 22.91 3.67
N ASP A 384 16.50 23.19 2.48
CA ASP A 384 17.21 24.01 1.49
C ASP A 384 16.70 25.46 1.54
N PRO A 385 17.45 26.40 2.15
CA PRO A 385 17.00 27.78 2.28
C PRO A 385 16.95 28.54 0.94
N GLY A 386 17.67 28.06 -0.10
CA GLY A 386 17.75 28.77 -1.39
C GLY A 386 16.57 28.54 -2.32
N LEU A 387 15.86 27.42 -2.18
CA LEU A 387 14.76 27.02 -3.09
C LEU A 387 13.37 27.44 -2.63
N GLY A 388 13.19 27.69 -1.34
CA GLY A 388 11.85 27.81 -0.76
C GLY A 388 11.21 29.19 -0.91
N VAL A 389 11.96 30.27 -0.81
CA VAL A 389 11.41 31.61 -0.61
C VAL A 389 11.51 32.47 -1.87
N ALA A 390 12.66 32.58 -2.49
CA ALA A 390 12.88 33.51 -3.60
C ALA A 390 12.11 33.10 -4.90
N GLN A 391 11.91 31.82 -5.13
CA GLN A 391 11.27 31.34 -6.37
C GLN A 391 9.74 31.20 -6.25
N ARG A 392 9.20 31.10 -5.02
CA ARG A 392 7.76 31.09 -4.78
C ARG A 392 7.12 32.47 -4.84
N GLN A 393 7.88 33.53 -4.54
CA GLN A 393 7.40 34.91 -4.51
C GLN A 393 6.95 35.46 -5.88
N HIS A 394 7.36 34.80 -6.97
CA HIS A 394 6.98 35.20 -8.34
C HIS A 394 5.89 34.32 -8.95
N HIS A 395 5.30 33.38 -8.18
CA HIS A 395 4.20 32.54 -8.68
C HIS A 395 2.86 33.04 -8.10
N PRO A 396 1.81 33.28 -8.93
CA PRO A 396 0.51 33.76 -8.46
C PRO A 396 -0.11 32.87 -7.39
N GLU A 397 0.04 31.55 -7.56
CA GLU A 397 -0.31 30.52 -6.58
C GLU A 397 0.92 29.63 -6.34
N PRO A 398 1.69 29.87 -5.29
CA PRO A 398 2.92 29.13 -5.07
C PRO A 398 2.63 27.65 -4.81
N PRO A 399 3.27 26.72 -5.55
CA PRO A 399 3.07 25.29 -5.34
C PRO A 399 3.49 24.89 -3.91
N ALA A 400 2.83 23.89 -3.35
CA ALA A 400 3.15 23.36 -2.03
C ALA A 400 4.64 22.93 -1.97
N LEU A 401 5.28 23.11 -0.82
CA LEU A 401 6.66 22.65 -0.62
C LEU A 401 6.66 21.33 0.14
N LEU A 402 7.30 20.32 -0.45
CA LEU A 402 7.53 19.01 0.16
C LEU A 402 9.01 18.88 0.51
N ARG A 403 9.32 18.77 1.79
CA ARG A 403 10.67 18.46 2.27
C ARG A 403 10.81 16.97 2.49
N LEU A 404 11.86 16.40 1.93
CA LEU A 404 12.12 14.97 1.97
C LEU A 404 13.38 14.68 2.77
N GLU A 405 13.35 13.64 3.60
CA GLU A 405 14.52 13.18 4.34
C GLU A 405 14.45 11.66 4.56
N ASP A 406 15.56 11.05 4.93
CA ASP A 406 15.58 9.65 5.32
C ASP A 406 14.67 9.41 6.52
N GLY A 407 13.91 8.32 6.49
CA GLY A 407 13.08 7.90 7.62
C GLY A 407 13.89 7.23 8.73
N PHE A 408 13.24 6.95 9.84
CA PHE A 408 13.87 6.46 11.07
C PHE A 408 14.35 5.00 10.97
N LEU A 409 13.75 4.20 10.11
CA LEU A 409 14.22 2.86 9.72
C LEU A 409 14.74 2.94 8.28
N ARG A 410 16.05 3.09 8.10
CA ARG A 410 16.60 3.47 6.81
C ARG A 410 16.99 2.29 5.93
N SER A 411 17.90 1.45 6.40
CA SER A 411 18.50 0.40 5.56
C SER A 411 19.24 -0.64 6.40
N VAL A 412 19.62 -1.72 5.76
CA VAL A 412 20.73 -2.58 6.21
C VAL A 412 21.99 -2.06 5.53
N GLY A 413 22.87 -1.42 6.30
CA GLY A 413 24.07 -0.73 5.81
C GLY A 413 23.96 0.78 5.74
N LEU A 414 25.10 1.46 5.51
CA LEU A 414 25.26 2.90 5.61
C LEU A 414 24.70 3.65 4.39
N GLY A 415 24.10 4.81 4.64
CA GLY A 415 23.63 5.71 3.61
C GLY A 415 24.72 6.32 2.74
N ALA A 416 25.87 6.54 3.33
CA ALA A 416 27.04 7.05 2.62
C ALA A 416 27.56 6.08 1.53
N ASN A 417 27.28 4.79 1.64
CA ASN A 417 27.54 3.77 0.62
C ASN A 417 26.47 3.75 -0.50
N LEU A 418 25.63 4.76 -0.60
CA LEU A 418 24.55 4.88 -1.59
C LEU A 418 23.49 3.76 -1.52
N ILE A 419 23.39 3.06 -0.38
CA ILE A 419 22.35 2.06 -0.17
C ILE A 419 20.98 2.75 -0.18
N ALA A 420 20.07 2.23 -1.00
CA ALA A 420 18.75 2.79 -1.13
C ALA A 420 17.98 2.71 0.20
N PRO A 421 17.40 3.81 0.67
CA PRO A 421 16.57 3.80 1.87
C PRO A 421 15.27 3.05 1.64
N VAL A 422 14.72 2.44 2.69
CA VAL A 422 13.42 1.77 2.69
C VAL A 422 12.32 2.64 3.27
N SER A 423 12.65 3.77 3.88
CA SER A 423 11.68 4.76 4.36
C SER A 423 12.17 6.19 4.14
N TRP A 424 11.22 7.08 3.85
CA TRP A 424 11.42 8.52 3.76
C TRP A 424 10.34 9.27 4.54
N VAL A 425 10.73 10.43 5.07
CA VAL A 425 9.82 11.44 5.60
C VAL A 425 9.45 12.39 4.46
N VAL A 426 8.19 12.76 4.40
CA VAL A 426 7.65 13.83 3.54
C VAL A 426 6.97 14.83 4.46
N ASP A 427 7.52 16.03 4.57
CA ASP A 427 7.02 17.09 5.43
C ASP A 427 6.58 18.30 4.59
N ARG A 428 5.43 18.87 4.90
CA ARG A 428 4.83 20.00 4.16
C ARG A 428 5.06 21.35 4.82
N ARG A 429 5.42 21.35 6.11
CA ARG A 429 5.58 22.56 6.94
C ARG A 429 7.04 22.86 7.21
N GLY A 430 7.76 21.91 7.78
CA GLY A 430 9.14 22.01 8.16
C GLY A 430 9.94 20.77 7.82
N ILE A 431 10.74 20.34 8.78
CA ILE A 431 11.41 19.03 8.76
C ILE A 431 11.74 18.68 10.21
N TYR A 432 11.58 17.43 10.60
CA TYR A 432 11.62 16.94 11.97
C TYR A 432 12.90 17.27 12.77
N TYR A 433 14.01 17.55 12.11
CA TYR A 433 15.28 17.90 12.77
C TYR A 433 15.52 19.41 12.91
N ASP A 434 14.60 20.25 12.46
CA ASP A 434 14.69 21.71 12.54
C ASP A 434 13.83 22.22 13.69
N ALA A 435 14.46 22.46 14.84
CA ALA A 435 13.77 22.98 16.01
C ALA A 435 13.31 24.44 15.86
N GLY A 436 13.73 25.17 14.80
CA GLY A 436 13.38 26.57 14.58
C GLY A 436 12.06 26.77 13.84
N ALA A 437 11.37 25.70 13.40
CA ALA A 437 10.10 25.79 12.68
C ALA A 437 9.26 24.51 12.90
N PRO A 438 7.92 24.63 13.01
CA PRO A 438 7.06 23.48 13.20
C PRO A 438 7.15 22.50 12.03
N SER A 439 7.17 21.20 12.32
CA SER A 439 7.12 20.11 11.35
C SER A 439 5.78 19.39 11.39
N ASP A 440 5.46 18.60 10.33
CA ASP A 440 4.27 17.75 10.35
C ASP A 440 4.35 16.70 11.48
N LEU A 441 5.57 16.21 11.81
CA LEU A 441 5.76 15.28 12.94
C LEU A 441 5.47 15.94 14.29
N GLU A 442 5.93 17.17 14.50
CA GLU A 442 5.69 17.89 15.74
C GLU A 442 4.20 18.12 15.98
N LEU A 443 3.46 18.50 14.93
CA LEU A 443 2.00 18.65 15.02
C LEU A 443 1.27 17.33 15.27
N LEU A 444 1.74 16.22 14.66
CA LEU A 444 1.21 14.91 14.97
C LEU A 444 1.42 14.53 16.43
N LEU A 445 2.57 14.87 17.02
CA LEU A 445 2.86 14.62 18.43
C LEU A 445 2.01 15.50 19.36
N ALA A 446 1.80 16.77 18.98
CA ALA A 446 1.07 17.74 19.80
C ALA A 446 -0.46 17.53 19.77
N ASP A 447 -1.02 17.36 18.58
CA ASP A 447 -2.46 17.57 18.34
C ASP A 447 -3.22 16.33 17.89
N HIS A 448 -2.55 15.26 17.42
CA HIS A 448 -3.27 14.10 16.89
C HIS A 448 -3.94 13.28 18.00
N PRO A 449 -5.28 13.12 17.95
CA PRO A 449 -6.01 12.33 18.93
C PRO A 449 -5.84 10.83 18.68
N PHE A 450 -4.69 10.26 19.06
CA PHE A 450 -4.40 8.85 18.84
C PHE A 450 -5.50 7.93 19.35
N SER A 451 -6.13 7.22 18.43
CA SER A 451 -7.12 6.19 18.74
C SER A 451 -6.49 5.02 19.49
N GLU A 452 -7.31 4.25 20.19
CA GLU A 452 -6.86 3.03 20.87
C GLU A 452 -6.24 2.01 19.89
N ALA A 453 -6.73 1.94 18.66
CA ALA A 453 -6.17 1.06 17.61
C ALA A 453 -4.75 1.51 17.19
N GLU A 454 -4.52 2.83 17.06
CA GLU A 454 -3.21 3.39 16.73
C GLU A 454 -2.22 3.19 17.88
N ARG A 455 -2.63 3.40 19.14
CA ARG A 455 -1.79 3.12 20.31
C ARG A 455 -1.39 1.65 20.40
N ARG A 456 -2.34 0.72 20.21
CA ARG A 456 -2.05 -0.72 20.17
C ARG A 456 -1.10 -1.09 19.04
N ARG A 457 -1.28 -0.49 17.85
CA ARG A 457 -0.37 -0.69 16.72
C ARG A 457 1.02 -0.14 17.02
N GLY A 458 1.13 1.03 17.66
CA GLY A 458 2.40 1.63 18.08
C GLY A 458 3.14 0.72 19.07
N ALA A 459 2.44 0.20 20.09
CA ALA A 459 3.01 -0.73 21.06
C ALA A 459 3.49 -2.03 20.40
N ALA A 460 2.69 -2.62 19.49
CA ALA A 460 3.07 -3.81 18.75
C ALA A 460 4.27 -3.56 17.81
N LEU A 461 4.34 -2.39 17.17
CA LEU A 461 5.49 -2.01 16.34
C LEU A 461 6.75 -1.85 17.19
N ARG A 462 6.68 -1.16 18.34
CA ARG A 462 7.78 -1.05 19.29
C ARG A 462 8.31 -2.44 19.67
N GLN A 463 7.43 -3.35 20.09
CA GLN A 463 7.80 -4.71 20.46
C GLN A 463 8.55 -5.44 19.33
N ARG A 464 8.05 -5.34 18.09
CA ARG A 464 8.71 -5.96 16.92
C ARG A 464 10.08 -5.36 16.62
N LEU A 465 10.28 -4.05 16.80
CA LEU A 465 11.55 -3.39 16.62
C LEU A 465 12.58 -3.89 17.63
N LEU A 466 12.16 -4.09 18.89
CA LEU A 466 13.01 -4.62 19.96
C LEU A 466 13.38 -6.08 19.71
N GLU A 467 12.40 -6.94 19.42
CA GLU A 467 12.61 -8.37 19.12
C GLU A 467 13.54 -8.61 17.93
N ALA A 468 13.46 -7.74 16.91
CA ALA A 468 14.28 -7.83 15.71
C ALA A 468 15.59 -7.02 15.82
N ALA A 469 15.88 -6.41 16.98
CA ALA A 469 17.05 -5.57 17.24
C ALA A 469 17.30 -4.49 16.16
N LEU A 470 16.20 -3.88 15.65
CA LEU A 470 16.29 -2.93 14.54
C LEU A 470 16.67 -1.54 15.00
N THR A 471 17.55 -0.91 14.20
CA THR A 471 18.02 0.47 14.32
C THR A 471 17.98 1.15 12.95
N LYS A 472 18.44 2.38 12.85
CA LYS A 472 18.48 3.14 11.58
C LYS A 472 19.27 2.42 10.47
N TYR A 473 20.41 1.82 10.79
CA TYR A 473 21.35 1.29 9.80
C TYR A 473 21.55 -0.23 9.83
N ASN A 474 21.19 -0.90 10.92
CA ASN A 474 21.22 -2.37 11.06
C ASN A 474 22.57 -3.00 10.63
N LEU A 475 23.66 -2.51 11.19
CA LEU A 475 24.99 -2.98 10.88
C LEU A 475 25.31 -4.27 11.64
N PRO A 476 25.97 -5.27 11.02
CA PRO A 476 26.47 -6.41 11.74
C PRO A 476 27.55 -5.97 12.74
N ALA A 477 27.53 -6.50 13.95
CA ALA A 477 28.47 -6.09 14.97
C ALA A 477 28.68 -7.15 16.06
N GLN A 478 29.73 -6.96 16.84
CA GLN A 478 30.04 -7.81 18.00
C GLN A 478 29.27 -7.35 19.24
N PRO A 479 28.88 -8.23 20.13
CA PRO A 479 28.30 -7.85 21.41
C PRO A 479 29.34 -7.09 22.27
N TRP A 480 28.85 -6.13 23.04
CA TRP A 480 29.65 -5.45 24.06
C TRP A 480 29.20 -5.92 25.44
N HIS A 481 30.15 -6.03 26.37
CA HIS A 481 29.89 -6.48 27.72
C HIS A 481 30.22 -5.37 28.71
N ARG A 482 29.29 -5.09 29.62
CA ARG A 482 29.45 -4.10 30.69
C ARG A 482 30.60 -4.51 31.60
N PRO A 483 31.56 -3.59 31.88
CA PRO A 483 32.64 -3.85 32.85
C PRO A 483 32.05 -4.12 34.24
N PRO A 484 32.52 -5.18 34.95
CA PRO A 484 31.95 -5.55 36.26
C PRO A 484 32.04 -4.44 37.31
N GLN A 485 33.06 -3.58 37.20
CA GLN A 485 33.32 -2.48 38.12
C GLN A 485 32.46 -1.23 37.85
N ALA A 486 31.80 -1.17 36.68
CA ALA A 486 31.02 0.00 36.32
C ALA A 486 29.63 0.00 37.00
N THR A 487 29.44 0.84 37.99
CA THR A 487 28.16 1.01 38.72
C THR A 487 27.12 1.69 37.87
N ARG A 488 27.52 2.69 37.08
CA ARG A 488 26.70 3.40 36.10
C ARG A 488 27.45 3.49 34.77
N VAL A 489 26.77 3.15 33.67
CA VAL A 489 27.32 3.23 32.31
C VAL A 489 26.49 4.17 31.48
N VAL A 490 27.14 5.13 30.86
CA VAL A 490 26.54 6.17 30.04
C VAL A 490 27.04 6.06 28.62
N LEU A 491 26.13 5.94 27.65
CA LEU A 491 26.47 5.92 26.23
C LEU A 491 26.40 7.33 25.63
N VAL A 492 27.45 7.73 24.94
CA VAL A 492 27.53 8.97 24.16
C VAL A 492 27.74 8.59 22.68
N PRO A 493 26.67 8.53 21.88
CA PRO A 493 26.79 8.30 20.44
C PRO A 493 27.28 9.57 19.74
N GLY A 494 28.40 9.47 19.05
CA GLY A 494 28.95 10.54 18.22
C GLY A 494 28.07 10.81 17.00
N GLN A 495 28.06 12.06 16.55
CA GLN A 495 27.35 12.52 15.36
C GLN A 495 28.32 13.09 14.33
N VAL A 496 27.92 13.12 13.06
CA VAL A 496 28.63 13.88 12.03
C VAL A 496 28.38 15.37 12.28
N GLU A 497 29.39 16.13 12.74
CA GLU A 497 29.24 17.51 13.19
C GLU A 497 28.73 18.48 12.11
N SER A 498 28.90 18.14 10.85
CA SER A 498 28.34 18.89 9.72
C SER A 498 26.89 18.52 9.37
N ASP A 499 26.25 17.63 10.14
CA ASP A 499 24.88 17.20 9.90
C ASP A 499 23.90 18.36 10.12
N ALA A 500 22.85 18.37 9.30
CA ALA A 500 21.78 19.37 9.39
C ALA A 500 21.06 19.34 10.75
N SER A 501 20.93 18.16 11.37
CA SER A 501 20.29 18.01 12.69
C SER A 501 21.05 18.76 13.80
N ILE A 502 22.40 18.75 13.76
CA ILE A 502 23.22 19.55 14.68
C ILE A 502 23.06 21.05 14.36
N ARG A 503 23.12 21.39 13.07
CA ARG A 503 23.03 22.79 12.65
C ARG A 503 21.73 23.47 13.08
N TYR A 504 20.61 22.75 13.02
CA TYR A 504 19.28 23.32 13.24
C TYR A 504 18.61 22.89 14.55
N GLY A 505 19.10 21.84 15.21
CA GLY A 505 18.55 21.34 16.45
C GLY A 505 19.47 21.46 17.66
N ALA A 506 20.78 21.67 17.48
CA ALA A 506 21.70 21.88 18.59
C ALA A 506 21.80 23.36 18.98
N GLY A 507 21.84 23.64 20.28
CA GLY A 507 22.03 24.98 20.85
C GLY A 507 23.50 25.45 20.79
N SER A 508 24.09 25.71 21.95
CA SER A 508 25.51 26.11 22.09
C SER A 508 26.47 24.94 21.89
N LEU A 509 26.09 23.72 22.31
CA LEU A 509 26.91 22.52 22.15
C LEU A 509 26.69 21.94 20.75
N ARG A 510 27.75 21.91 19.93
CA ARG A 510 27.66 21.50 18.52
C ARG A 510 28.71 20.51 18.07
N THR A 511 29.57 20.07 18.96
CA THR A 511 30.66 19.13 18.67
C THR A 511 30.62 17.93 19.58
N ASN A 512 31.14 16.80 19.13
CA ASN A 512 31.26 15.57 19.94
C ASN A 512 32.13 15.81 21.17
N ARG A 513 33.20 16.61 21.04
CA ARG A 513 34.06 17.03 22.15
C ARG A 513 33.26 17.77 23.21
N ALA A 514 32.55 18.83 22.85
CA ALA A 514 31.78 19.62 23.80
C ALA A 514 30.69 18.78 24.51
N LEU A 515 30.09 17.82 23.79
CA LEU A 515 29.15 16.88 24.39
C LEU A 515 29.85 15.99 25.43
N LEU A 516 31.02 15.40 25.11
CA LEU A 516 31.77 14.58 26.06
C LEU A 516 32.23 15.36 27.29
N GLU A 517 32.70 16.61 27.14
CA GLU A 517 33.06 17.52 28.23
C GLU A 517 31.85 17.76 29.15
N ALA A 518 30.69 18.05 28.58
CA ALA A 518 29.46 18.28 29.33
C ALA A 518 28.96 17.04 30.06
N VAL A 519 29.00 15.87 29.39
CA VAL A 519 28.62 14.59 29.99
C VAL A 519 29.55 14.18 31.11
N ARG A 520 30.88 14.32 30.96
CA ARG A 520 31.83 14.02 32.03
C ARG A 520 31.62 14.94 33.23
N ALA A 521 31.29 16.20 33.01
CA ALA A 521 30.98 17.13 34.11
C ALA A 521 29.65 16.76 34.82
N ALA A 522 28.64 16.32 34.11
CA ALA A 522 27.35 15.89 34.66
C ALA A 522 27.39 14.52 35.35
N GLU A 523 28.22 13.62 34.87
CA GLU A 523 28.34 12.21 35.29
C GLU A 523 29.80 11.87 35.63
N PRO A 524 30.39 12.49 36.69
CA PRO A 524 31.84 12.36 36.96
C PRO A 524 32.28 10.95 37.29
N GLU A 525 31.41 10.14 37.91
CA GLU A 525 31.72 8.78 38.37
C GLU A 525 31.24 7.69 37.40
N ALA A 526 30.50 8.07 36.32
CA ALA A 526 29.97 7.11 35.39
C ALA A 526 31.05 6.60 34.42
N TRP A 527 30.91 5.33 34.02
CA TRP A 527 31.67 4.77 32.91
C TRP A 527 31.12 5.33 31.60
N ILE A 528 31.83 6.25 30.98
CA ILE A 528 31.39 6.88 29.72
C ILE A 528 31.89 6.04 28.55
N LEU A 529 30.94 5.54 27.79
CA LEU A 529 31.12 4.78 26.58
C LEU A 529 30.89 5.67 25.35
N TYR A 530 31.94 6.02 24.63
CA TYR A 530 31.84 6.79 23.41
C TYR A 530 31.76 5.88 22.18
N LYS A 531 30.72 6.07 21.37
CA LYS A 531 30.56 5.35 20.10
C LYS A 531 30.62 6.34 18.93
N PRO A 532 31.73 6.41 18.19
CA PRO A 532 31.85 7.28 17.02
C PRO A 532 30.80 6.96 15.97
N HIS A 533 30.40 7.98 15.18
CA HIS A 533 29.44 7.77 14.10
C HIS A 533 29.97 6.79 13.06
N PRO A 534 29.18 5.80 12.60
CA PRO A 534 29.67 4.76 11.70
C PRO A 534 30.19 5.30 10.35
N ASP A 535 29.64 6.39 9.81
CA ASP A 535 30.17 7.03 8.60
C ASP A 535 31.56 7.64 8.81
N VAL A 536 31.88 8.08 10.02
CA VAL A 536 33.22 8.58 10.38
C VAL A 536 34.19 7.43 10.52
N VAL A 537 33.80 6.38 11.25
CA VAL A 537 34.63 5.14 11.40
C VAL A 537 34.96 4.51 10.04
N ALA A 538 34.00 4.52 9.10
CA ALA A 538 34.18 4.01 7.74
C ALA A 538 34.97 4.97 6.82
N GLY A 539 35.41 6.14 7.29
CA GLY A 539 36.11 7.14 6.49
C GLY A 539 35.26 7.80 5.38
N LEU A 540 33.92 7.64 5.44
CA LEU A 540 32.98 8.15 4.43
C LEU A 540 32.58 9.61 4.68
N ARG A 541 32.82 10.11 5.89
CA ARG A 541 32.64 11.50 6.32
C ARG A 541 33.87 11.98 7.04
N PRO A 542 34.32 13.22 6.79
CA PRO A 542 35.46 13.77 7.51
C PRO A 542 35.11 13.95 8.98
N GLU A 543 35.99 13.54 9.85
CA GLU A 543 36.02 14.00 11.22
C GLU A 543 36.52 15.45 11.20
N ARG A 544 35.66 16.41 11.52
CA ARG A 544 36.11 17.80 11.74
C ARG A 544 36.65 17.87 13.16
N GLY A 545 37.88 17.40 13.33
CA GLY A 545 38.53 17.44 14.63
C GLY A 545 39.71 18.40 14.63
N ASP A 546 39.85 19.06 15.76
CA ASP A 546 41.05 19.77 16.20
C ASP A 546 42.16 18.82 16.67
N GLY A 547 42.12 17.53 16.26
CA GLY A 547 43.00 16.47 16.75
C GLY A 547 42.62 15.92 18.12
N PHE A 548 41.42 16.15 18.59
CA PHE A 548 40.92 15.70 19.89
C PHE A 548 40.81 14.16 19.96
N ASP A 549 41.46 13.55 20.95
CA ASP A 549 41.29 12.13 21.29
C ASP A 549 40.13 11.99 22.31
N PRO A 550 39.01 11.34 21.95
CA PRO A 550 37.88 11.17 22.87
C PRO A 550 38.24 10.39 24.15
N ARG A 551 39.34 9.59 24.16
CA ARG A 551 39.84 8.86 25.34
C ARG A 551 40.25 9.76 26.49
N ALA A 552 40.44 11.05 26.23
CA ALA A 552 40.71 12.03 27.28
C ALA A 552 39.50 12.31 28.17
N LEU A 553 38.26 12.05 27.66
CA LEU A 553 37.01 12.37 28.32
C LEU A 553 36.07 11.17 28.53
N CYS A 554 36.30 10.04 27.89
CA CYS A 554 35.53 8.81 28.04
C CYS A 554 36.41 7.66 28.52
N ASP A 555 35.79 6.66 29.14
CA ASP A 555 36.48 5.49 29.65
C ASP A 555 36.74 4.43 28.56
N GLU A 556 35.87 4.40 27.54
CA GLU A 556 36.01 3.47 26.44
C GLU A 556 35.48 4.05 25.12
N VAL A 557 36.18 3.77 24.00
CA VAL A 557 35.74 4.09 22.64
C VAL A 557 35.38 2.79 21.93
N VAL A 558 34.08 2.63 21.57
CA VAL A 558 33.56 1.41 20.96
C VAL A 558 33.25 1.61 19.49
N THR A 559 33.97 0.95 18.62
CA THR A 559 33.80 1.01 17.16
C THR A 559 33.12 -0.24 16.59
N ALA A 560 33.38 -1.42 17.18
CA ALA A 560 32.96 -2.71 16.63
C ALA A 560 31.59 -3.23 17.12
N ALA A 561 31.06 -2.71 18.23
CA ALA A 561 29.75 -3.14 18.74
C ALA A 561 28.59 -2.53 17.97
N ALA A 562 27.49 -3.27 17.80
CA ALA A 562 26.24 -2.71 17.33
C ALA A 562 25.63 -1.78 18.39
N ILE A 563 24.98 -0.71 17.95
CA ILE A 563 24.40 0.24 18.89
C ILE A 563 23.22 -0.36 19.66
N ASP A 564 22.47 -1.30 19.07
CA ASP A 564 21.37 -2.02 19.73
C ASP A 564 21.86 -2.83 20.94
N SER A 565 23.00 -3.54 20.82
CA SER A 565 23.58 -4.28 21.95
C SER A 565 24.07 -3.38 23.08
N LEU A 566 24.45 -2.14 22.77
CA LEU A 566 24.86 -1.16 23.78
C LEU A 566 23.65 -0.66 24.59
N TYR A 567 22.50 -0.42 23.94
CA TYR A 567 21.32 0.05 24.66
C TYR A 567 20.88 -0.92 25.78
N ASP A 568 21.05 -2.21 25.59
CA ASP A 568 20.66 -3.19 26.60
C ASP A 568 21.60 -3.21 27.82
N ALA A 569 22.84 -2.74 27.64
CA ALA A 569 23.89 -2.79 28.65
C ALA A 569 24.16 -1.46 29.36
N VAL A 570 23.59 -0.34 28.90
CA VAL A 570 23.80 1.00 29.48
C VAL A 570 22.61 1.47 30.32
N ASP A 571 22.86 2.37 31.24
CA ASP A 571 21.84 2.96 32.11
C ASP A 571 21.23 4.21 31.48
N ALA A 572 22.05 5.08 30.87
CA ALA A 572 21.62 6.31 30.23
C ALA A 572 22.31 6.55 28.88
N VAL A 573 21.68 7.38 28.06
CA VAL A 573 22.19 7.79 26.74
C VAL A 573 22.15 9.31 26.63
N HIS A 574 23.30 9.94 26.36
CA HIS A 574 23.43 11.38 26.20
C HIS A 574 23.68 11.73 24.73
N VAL A 575 22.86 12.60 24.16
CA VAL A 575 22.91 12.97 22.74
C VAL A 575 22.81 14.48 22.53
N LEU A 576 23.33 14.97 21.42
CA LEU A 576 22.95 16.30 20.92
C LEU A 576 21.55 16.23 20.28
N THR A 577 21.48 15.67 19.07
CA THR A 577 20.24 15.57 18.30
C THR A 577 20.08 14.22 17.61
N SER A 578 20.87 13.23 18.04
CA SER A 578 20.94 11.93 17.40
C SER A 578 19.65 11.13 17.52
N LEU A 579 19.28 10.41 16.44
CA LEU A 579 18.22 9.42 16.48
C LEU A 579 18.48 8.29 17.51
N ALA A 580 19.74 8.10 17.89
CA ALA A 580 20.12 7.14 18.92
C ALA A 580 19.38 7.35 20.26
N GLY A 581 19.08 8.62 20.61
CA GLY A 581 18.24 8.92 21.79
C GLY A 581 16.81 8.37 21.64
N PHE A 582 16.18 8.53 20.48
CA PHE A 582 14.86 7.95 20.22
C PHE A 582 14.88 6.41 20.26
N GLU A 583 15.91 5.78 19.70
CA GLU A 583 16.10 4.33 19.75
C GLU A 583 16.28 3.82 21.19
N ALA A 584 16.96 4.60 22.04
CA ALA A 584 17.11 4.34 23.46
C ALA A 584 15.78 4.49 24.23
N LEU A 585 14.98 5.53 23.95
CA LEU A 585 13.63 5.71 24.51
C LEU A 585 12.71 4.51 24.18
N LEU A 586 12.76 4.00 22.95
CA LEU A 586 12.00 2.79 22.58
C LEU A 586 12.35 1.59 23.46
N ARG A 587 13.59 1.51 23.97
CA ARG A 587 14.09 0.46 24.88
C ARG A 587 13.92 0.78 26.36
N GLY A 588 13.28 1.93 26.67
CA GLY A 588 13.05 2.37 28.06
C GLY A 588 14.32 2.81 28.80
N ARG A 589 15.33 3.26 28.05
CA ARG A 589 16.55 3.82 28.66
C ARG A 589 16.35 5.29 29.03
N GLU A 590 17.05 5.72 30.07
CA GLU A 590 17.18 7.12 30.42
C GLU A 590 17.88 7.88 29.29
N VAL A 591 17.31 9.01 28.84
CA VAL A 591 17.87 9.79 27.72
C VAL A 591 18.00 11.25 28.12
N HIS A 592 19.20 11.80 27.92
CA HIS A 592 19.53 13.21 28.11
C HIS A 592 19.79 13.86 26.76
N THR A 593 19.10 14.96 26.46
CA THR A 593 19.29 15.71 25.22
C THR A 593 19.95 17.06 25.51
N TRP A 594 21.06 17.31 24.82
CA TRP A 594 21.84 18.55 24.91
C TRP A 594 21.52 19.50 23.73
N GLY A 595 20.50 19.16 22.97
CA GLY A 595 19.89 19.89 21.88
C GLY A 595 18.39 19.59 21.83
N LEU A 596 17.72 19.99 20.77
CA LEU A 596 16.28 19.84 20.58
C LEU A 596 15.96 18.89 19.42
N PRO A 597 16.20 17.57 19.56
CA PRO A 597 15.69 16.61 18.60
C PRO A 597 14.16 16.51 18.69
N PHE A 598 13.50 15.91 17.68
CA PHE A 598 12.03 15.84 17.59
C PHE A 598 11.34 15.15 18.79
N TYR A 599 12.07 14.40 19.60
CA TYR A 599 11.57 13.69 20.77
C TYR A 599 11.88 14.42 22.10
N ALA A 600 12.60 15.55 22.09
CA ALA A 600 12.85 16.39 23.25
C ALA A 600 11.63 17.29 23.57
N GLY A 601 11.48 17.71 24.83
CA GLY A 601 10.40 18.60 25.26
C GLY A 601 9.04 17.95 25.48
N TRP A 602 8.93 16.63 25.35
CA TRP A 602 7.66 15.88 25.53
C TRP A 602 7.55 15.17 26.89
N GLY A 603 8.51 15.39 27.80
CA GLY A 603 8.56 14.72 29.09
C GLY A 603 9.01 13.26 29.04
N LEU A 604 9.65 12.85 27.94
CA LEU A 604 10.21 11.51 27.73
C LEU A 604 11.74 11.47 27.89
N SER A 605 12.39 12.61 27.86
CA SER A 605 13.84 12.81 28.01
C SER A 605 14.12 13.90 29.05
N HIS A 606 15.35 13.92 29.53
CA HIS A 606 15.92 15.02 30.32
C HIS A 606 16.56 16.00 29.33
N ASP A 607 16.00 17.22 29.26
CA ASP A 607 16.37 18.24 28.25
C ASP A 607 17.14 19.39 28.89
#